data_0640ca6782708219af5ead16a2891a69
#
_entry.id   0640ca6782708219af5ead16a2891a69
#
_cell.length_a   1.000
_cell.length_b   1.000
_cell.length_c   1.000
_cell.angle_alpha   90.00
_cell.angle_beta   90.00
_cell.angle_gamma   90.00
#
_symmetry.space_group_name_H-M   'P 1'
#
loop_
_entity.id
_entity.type
_entity.pdbx_description
1 polymer ?
#
loop_
_entity_poly.entity_id
_entity_poly.type
_entity_poly.pdbx_seq_one_letter_code
_entity_poly.pdbx_strand_id
1 'polypeptide(L)'
;AKGRFPSGCGPHICGPYSLLKVEVNFMWFWWFMLLCDMLVPIVMVIVGRMMWKHCPKHINSLVGYRTTRSMKNMDTWQFAHDYCGKLWWKVGWVTTIASALIHIPLYHSDENTIGIAGLILVAIQCFIMVASIYPTEKALKKHFNDDGTRK
;
A
#
# COMPACT_ATOMS: atom_id res chain seq x y z
N ALA A 1 -12.01 0.13 -38.60
CA ALA A 1 -10.57 0.12 -38.54
C ALA A 1 -10.09 -1.32 -38.69
N LYS A 2 -9.43 -1.64 -39.82
CA LYS A 2 -8.89 -2.96 -40.10
C LYS A 2 -7.67 -3.21 -39.20
N GLY A 3 -7.79 -4.19 -38.28
CA GLY A 3 -6.68 -4.69 -37.48
C GLY A 3 -5.57 -5.25 -38.40
N ARG A 4 -4.38 -4.68 -38.31
CA ARG A 4 -3.20 -5.12 -39.03
C ARG A 4 -2.64 -6.35 -38.33
N PHE A 5 -2.81 -7.53 -38.90
CA PHE A 5 -2.16 -8.75 -38.43
C PHE A 5 -0.63 -8.63 -38.61
N PRO A 6 0.18 -9.09 -37.65
CA PRO A 6 1.62 -9.13 -37.83
C PRO A 6 1.96 -10.09 -38.99
N SER A 7 2.70 -9.57 -39.96
CA SER A 7 3.17 -10.27 -41.15
C SER A 7 4.15 -11.39 -40.75
N GLY A 8 3.66 -12.63 -40.68
CA GLY A 8 4.49 -13.80 -40.37
C GLY A 8 3.76 -15.06 -39.92
N CYS A 9 2.48 -14.99 -39.55
CA CYS A 9 1.70 -16.19 -39.21
C CYS A 9 0.80 -16.61 -40.36
N GLY A 10 1.09 -17.76 -40.95
CA GLY A 10 0.21 -18.42 -41.90
C GLY A 10 -1.11 -18.83 -41.26
N PRO A 11 -2.21 -18.99 -42.04
CA PRO A 11 -3.57 -19.18 -41.51
C PRO A 11 -3.80 -20.48 -40.72
N HIS A 12 -2.80 -21.36 -40.62
CA HIS A 12 -2.88 -22.64 -39.93
C HIS A 12 -2.25 -22.67 -38.51
N ILE A 13 -1.62 -21.58 -38.04
CA ILE A 13 -0.92 -21.54 -36.75
C ILE A 13 -1.67 -20.76 -35.69
N CYS A 14 -2.68 -19.95 -36.07
CA CYS A 14 -3.55 -19.21 -35.15
C CYS A 14 -4.83 -20.00 -34.85
N GLY A 15 -4.69 -21.12 -34.14
CA GLY A 15 -5.83 -21.89 -33.63
C GLY A 15 -6.45 -21.24 -32.38
N PRO A 16 -7.68 -21.64 -31.97
CA PRO A 16 -8.36 -21.15 -30.77
C PRO A 16 -7.53 -21.26 -29.50
N TYR A 17 -6.54 -22.13 -29.47
CA TYR A 17 -5.62 -22.32 -28.34
C TYR A 17 -4.66 -21.15 -28.09
N SER A 18 -4.30 -20.39 -29.14
CA SER A 18 -3.44 -19.22 -28.99
C SER A 18 -4.19 -18.05 -28.34
N LEU A 19 -5.45 -17.85 -28.66
CA LEU A 19 -6.31 -16.84 -28.08
C LEU A 19 -6.62 -17.16 -26.61
N LEU A 20 -6.97 -18.41 -26.30
CA LEU A 20 -7.20 -18.87 -24.93
C LEU A 20 -5.95 -18.70 -24.05
N LYS A 21 -4.75 -18.97 -24.58
CA LYS A 21 -3.50 -18.82 -23.85
C LYS A 21 -3.18 -17.34 -23.56
N VAL A 22 -3.50 -16.43 -24.47
CA VAL A 22 -3.34 -14.98 -24.28
C VAL A 22 -4.32 -14.49 -23.22
N GLU A 23 -5.58 -14.88 -23.25
CA GLU A 23 -6.59 -14.49 -22.26
C GLU A 23 -6.25 -15.01 -20.85
N VAL A 24 -5.79 -16.25 -20.74
CA VAL A 24 -5.40 -16.84 -19.44
C VAL A 24 -4.19 -16.10 -18.87
N ASN A 25 -3.17 -15.79 -19.69
CA ASN A 25 -2.00 -15.03 -19.22
C ASN A 25 -2.38 -13.61 -18.80
N PHE A 26 -3.27 -12.96 -19.52
CA PHE A 26 -3.79 -11.63 -19.19
C PHE A 26 -4.52 -11.61 -17.84
N MET A 27 -5.41 -12.57 -17.58
CA MET A 27 -6.10 -12.68 -16.30
C MET A 27 -5.13 -12.90 -15.13
N TRP A 28 -4.12 -13.76 -15.30
CA TRP A 28 -3.08 -13.98 -14.29
C TRP A 28 -2.31 -12.71 -13.97
N PHE A 29 -1.93 -11.92 -14.98
CA PHE A 29 -1.20 -10.67 -14.81
C PHE A 29 -2.03 -9.64 -14.03
N TRP A 30 -3.31 -9.50 -14.34
CA TRP A 30 -4.22 -8.60 -13.63
C TRP A 30 -4.36 -8.99 -12.15
N TRP A 31 -4.58 -10.27 -11.84
CA TRP A 31 -4.66 -10.77 -10.47
C TRP A 31 -3.35 -10.57 -9.71
N PHE A 32 -2.22 -10.80 -10.36
CA PHE A 32 -0.90 -10.59 -9.79
C PHE A 32 -0.69 -9.12 -9.41
N MET A 33 -1.00 -8.19 -10.32
CA MET A 33 -0.88 -6.74 -10.06
C MET A 33 -1.82 -6.29 -8.94
N LEU A 34 -3.07 -6.76 -8.94
CA LEU A 34 -4.00 -6.48 -7.84
C LEU A 34 -3.44 -6.95 -6.48
N LEU A 35 -2.87 -8.14 -6.42
CA LEU A 35 -2.27 -8.66 -5.19
C LEU A 35 -1.10 -7.79 -4.72
N CYS A 36 -0.22 -7.40 -5.64
CA CYS A 36 0.92 -6.51 -5.33
C CYS A 36 0.45 -5.15 -4.81
N ASP A 37 -0.54 -4.55 -5.45
CA ASP A 37 -1.07 -3.24 -5.09
C ASP A 37 -1.88 -3.27 -3.78
N MET A 38 -2.45 -4.41 -3.40
CA MET A 38 -3.13 -4.59 -2.12
C MET A 38 -2.17 -4.82 -0.95
N LEU A 39 -0.92 -5.21 -1.21
CA LEU A 39 0.04 -5.56 -0.17
C LEU A 39 0.35 -4.38 0.76
N VAL A 40 0.65 -3.21 0.21
CA VAL A 40 1.01 -2.00 1.00
C VAL A 40 -0.14 -1.56 1.91
N PRO A 41 -1.37 -1.34 1.42
CA PRO A 41 -2.47 -0.90 2.28
C PRO A 41 -2.90 -1.97 3.29
N ILE A 42 -2.85 -3.26 2.95
CA ILE A 42 -3.16 -4.34 3.89
C ILE A 42 -2.12 -4.38 5.03
N VAL A 43 -0.83 -4.25 4.71
CA VAL A 43 0.23 -4.14 5.73
C VAL A 43 -0.01 -2.93 6.63
N MET A 44 -0.40 -1.77 6.09
CA MET A 44 -0.76 -0.59 6.90
C MET A 44 -1.92 -0.88 7.85
N VAL A 45 -2.97 -1.58 7.41
CA VAL A 45 -4.11 -1.95 8.26
C VAL A 45 -3.66 -2.89 9.38
N ILE A 46 -2.91 -3.94 9.06
CA ILE A 46 -2.45 -4.94 10.03
C ILE A 46 -1.51 -4.31 11.05
N VAL A 47 -0.46 -3.63 10.59
CA VAL A 47 0.54 -2.99 11.46
C VAL A 47 -0.09 -1.86 12.26
N GLY A 48 -0.96 -1.05 11.64
CA GLY A 48 -1.69 0.01 12.32
C GLY A 48 -2.54 -0.52 13.47
N ARG A 49 -3.28 -1.62 13.25
CA ARG A 49 -4.05 -2.28 14.30
C ARG A 49 -3.17 -2.88 15.40
N MET A 50 -2.06 -3.48 15.01
CA MET A 50 -1.09 -4.04 15.94
C MET A 50 -0.51 -2.96 16.86
N MET A 51 -0.05 -1.85 16.29
CA MET A 51 0.50 -0.72 17.04
C MET A 51 -0.55 -0.10 17.97
N TRP A 52 -1.79 0.04 17.52
CA TRP A 52 -2.88 0.59 18.31
C TRP A 52 -3.30 -0.31 19.48
N LYS A 53 -3.41 -1.62 19.25
CA LYS A 53 -3.96 -2.56 20.25
C LYS A 53 -2.89 -3.23 21.10
N HIS A 54 -1.67 -3.37 20.58
CA HIS A 54 -0.58 -4.12 21.21
C HIS A 54 0.72 -3.30 21.17
N CYS A 55 0.68 -2.10 21.81
CA CYS A 55 1.90 -1.32 21.98
C CYS A 55 2.95 -2.12 22.78
N PRO A 56 4.20 -2.22 22.31
CA PRO A 56 5.25 -2.88 23.06
C PRO A 56 5.44 -2.26 24.45
N LYS A 57 5.54 -3.12 25.49
CA LYS A 57 5.68 -2.70 26.89
C LYS A 57 7.01 -2.05 27.22
N HIS A 58 7.99 -2.20 26.34
CA HIS A 58 9.33 -1.63 26.48
C HIS A 58 9.72 -0.92 25.18
N ILE A 59 10.43 0.20 25.31
CA ILE A 59 11.04 0.88 24.16
C ILE A 59 12.07 -0.07 23.56
N ASN A 60 11.89 -0.42 22.30
CA ASN A 60 12.77 -1.35 21.60
C ASN A 60 13.18 -0.79 20.23
N SER A 61 14.27 -1.35 19.69
CA SER A 61 14.85 -0.92 18.41
C SER A 61 14.36 -1.70 17.19
N LEU A 62 13.40 -2.65 17.36
CA LEU A 62 13.00 -3.57 16.29
C LEU A 62 11.61 -3.29 15.73
N VAL A 63 10.62 -3.01 16.59
CA VAL A 63 9.21 -2.95 16.19
C VAL A 63 8.54 -1.67 16.66
N GLY A 64 7.75 -1.03 15.79
CA GLY A 64 6.88 0.10 16.11
C GLY A 64 7.31 1.43 15.49
N TYR A 65 6.64 2.51 15.89
CA TYR A 65 6.91 3.86 15.45
C TYR A 65 8.14 4.42 16.18
N ARG A 66 9.24 4.63 15.45
CA ARG A 66 10.56 4.89 16.00
C ARG A 66 11.16 6.18 15.46
N THR A 67 10.97 7.23 16.24
CA THR A 67 11.63 8.53 16.00
C THR A 67 12.35 8.97 17.27
N THR A 68 13.26 9.92 17.13
CA THR A 68 13.99 10.50 18.27
C THR A 68 13.03 11.01 19.36
N ARG A 69 11.82 11.49 18.97
CA ARG A 69 10.81 11.98 19.92
C ARG A 69 10.01 10.86 20.56
N SER A 70 9.62 9.85 19.79
CA SER A 70 8.81 8.74 20.30
C SER A 70 9.55 7.84 21.27
N MET A 71 10.88 7.77 21.17
CA MET A 71 11.73 6.89 21.98
C MET A 71 12.28 7.55 23.27
N LYS A 72 11.85 8.76 23.63
CA LYS A 72 12.38 9.48 24.81
C LYS A 72 11.98 8.87 26.13
N ASN A 73 10.72 8.50 26.27
CA ASN A 73 10.18 7.85 27.45
C ASN A 73 8.96 6.98 27.08
N MET A 74 8.41 6.24 28.04
CA MET A 74 7.27 5.35 27.80
C MET A 74 5.99 6.11 27.44
N ASP A 75 5.78 7.33 27.92
CA ASP A 75 4.60 8.13 27.61
C ASP A 75 4.61 8.57 26.14
N THR A 76 5.75 9.07 25.64
CA THR A 76 5.92 9.44 24.23
C THR A 76 5.83 8.22 23.32
N TRP A 77 6.35 7.07 23.78
CA TRP A 77 6.32 5.80 23.06
C TRP A 77 4.89 5.29 22.87
N GLN A 78 4.12 5.19 23.97
CA GLN A 78 2.73 4.74 23.93
C GLN A 78 1.84 5.67 23.12
N PHE A 79 1.98 6.99 23.32
CA PHE A 79 1.22 7.99 22.57
C PHE A 79 1.50 7.91 21.06
N ALA A 80 2.77 7.79 20.68
CA ALA A 80 3.15 7.68 19.27
C ALA A 80 2.56 6.42 18.61
N HIS A 81 2.59 5.28 19.29
CA HIS A 81 2.02 4.03 18.78
C HIS A 81 0.50 4.08 18.69
N ASP A 82 -0.18 4.64 19.70
CA ASP A 82 -1.64 4.79 19.67
C ASP A 82 -2.08 5.73 18.52
N TYR A 83 -1.43 6.88 18.38
CA TYR A 83 -1.77 7.86 17.36
C TYR A 83 -1.46 7.35 15.95
N CYS A 84 -0.23 6.89 15.72
CA CYS A 84 0.20 6.38 14.42
C CYS A 84 -0.60 5.12 14.04
N GLY A 85 -0.83 4.22 15.00
CA GLY A 85 -1.61 3.01 14.78
C GLY A 85 -3.04 3.28 14.33
N LYS A 86 -3.73 4.22 14.99
CA LYS A 86 -5.08 4.66 14.58
C LYS A 86 -5.07 5.32 13.20
N LEU A 87 -4.06 6.13 12.92
CA LEU A 87 -3.91 6.80 11.62
C LEU A 87 -3.70 5.77 10.51
N TRP A 88 -2.77 4.83 10.69
CA TRP A 88 -2.47 3.78 9.71
C TRP A 88 -3.64 2.84 9.48
N TRP A 89 -4.37 2.51 10.53
CA TRP A 89 -5.57 1.68 10.39
C TRP A 89 -6.64 2.36 9.52
N LYS A 90 -6.91 3.66 9.75
CA LYS A 90 -7.90 4.42 8.96
C LYS A 90 -7.43 4.64 7.52
N VAL A 91 -6.21 5.15 7.34
CA VAL A 91 -5.63 5.42 6.02
C VAL A 91 -5.48 4.13 5.22
N GLY A 92 -5.04 3.05 5.86
CA GLY A 92 -4.93 1.74 5.23
C GLY A 92 -6.26 1.24 4.66
N TRP A 93 -7.37 1.36 5.39
CA TRP A 93 -8.69 1.00 4.86
C TRP A 93 -9.12 1.88 3.69
N VAL A 94 -8.92 3.19 3.77
CA VAL A 94 -9.24 4.13 2.68
C VAL A 94 -8.44 3.78 1.43
N THR A 95 -7.14 3.56 1.57
CA THR A 95 -6.27 3.19 0.44
C THR A 95 -6.59 1.81 -0.12
N THR A 96 -6.95 0.83 0.71
CA THR A 96 -7.39 -0.50 0.26
C THR A 96 -8.63 -0.40 -0.63
N ILE A 97 -9.66 0.32 -0.17
CA ILE A 97 -10.91 0.50 -0.93
C ILE A 97 -10.64 1.27 -2.23
N ALA A 98 -9.87 2.36 -2.17
CA ALA A 98 -9.54 3.16 -3.35
C ALA A 98 -8.77 2.33 -4.39
N SER A 99 -7.79 1.53 -3.96
CA SER A 99 -7.01 0.65 -4.85
C SER A 99 -7.90 -0.42 -5.51
N ALA A 100 -8.80 -1.04 -4.75
CA ALA A 100 -9.74 -2.01 -5.32
C ALA A 100 -10.64 -1.39 -6.38
N LEU A 101 -11.17 -0.18 -6.12
CA LEU A 101 -12.03 0.54 -7.07
C LEU A 101 -11.28 0.94 -8.35
N ILE A 102 -10.01 1.33 -8.25
CA ILE A 102 -9.17 1.68 -9.41
C ILE A 102 -8.89 0.44 -10.28
N HIS A 103 -8.77 -0.75 -9.69
CA HIS A 103 -8.51 -1.99 -10.43
C HIS A 103 -9.71 -2.49 -11.22
N ILE A 104 -10.96 -2.12 -10.87
CA ILE A 104 -12.16 -2.57 -11.60
C ILE A 104 -12.11 -2.20 -13.07
N PRO A 105 -11.92 -0.93 -13.48
CA PRO A 105 -11.86 -0.56 -14.90
C PRO A 105 -10.63 -1.10 -15.61
N LEU A 106 -9.54 -1.41 -14.90
CA LEU A 106 -8.32 -1.95 -15.47
C LEU A 106 -8.45 -3.42 -15.91
N TYR A 107 -9.52 -4.10 -15.53
CA TYR A 107 -9.76 -5.50 -15.89
C TYR A 107 -9.83 -5.74 -17.42
N HIS A 108 -10.23 -4.73 -18.19
CA HIS A 108 -10.31 -4.80 -19.67
C HIS A 108 -9.21 -4.00 -20.39
N SER A 109 -8.18 -3.56 -19.66
CA SER A 109 -7.07 -2.77 -20.20
C SER A 109 -5.91 -3.68 -20.64
N ASP A 110 -5.02 -3.19 -21.49
CA ASP A 110 -3.81 -3.89 -21.87
C ASP A 110 -2.79 -4.01 -20.72
N GLU A 111 -1.87 -4.98 -20.83
CA GLU A 111 -0.86 -5.26 -19.77
C GLU A 111 0.01 -4.04 -19.45
N ASN A 112 0.39 -3.24 -20.44
CA ASN A 112 1.17 -2.02 -20.23
C ASN A 112 0.39 -1.00 -19.39
N THR A 113 -0.89 -0.79 -19.68
CA THR A 113 -1.75 0.12 -18.92
C THR A 113 -1.92 -0.34 -17.48
N ILE A 114 -2.16 -1.64 -17.26
CA ILE A 114 -2.25 -2.22 -15.91
C ILE A 114 -0.94 -2.04 -15.15
N GLY A 115 0.21 -2.33 -15.81
CA GLY A 115 1.53 -2.20 -15.18
C GLY A 115 1.88 -0.77 -14.80
N ILE A 116 1.63 0.20 -15.69
CA ILE A 116 1.89 1.63 -15.42
C ILE A 116 0.95 2.14 -14.32
N ALA A 117 -0.33 1.80 -14.37
CA ALA A 117 -1.31 2.22 -13.36
C ALA A 117 -0.96 1.66 -11.98
N GLY A 118 -0.58 0.37 -11.88
CA GLY A 118 -0.14 -0.26 -10.65
C GLY A 118 1.13 0.39 -10.09
N LEU A 119 2.13 0.67 -10.95
CA LEU A 119 3.35 1.36 -10.51
C LEU A 119 3.06 2.75 -9.91
N ILE A 120 2.20 3.53 -10.55
CA ILE A 120 1.78 4.85 -10.06
C ILE A 120 1.05 4.69 -8.72
N LEU A 121 0.17 3.71 -8.63
CA LEU A 121 -0.65 3.46 -7.45
C LEU A 121 0.22 3.07 -6.24
N VAL A 122 1.17 2.15 -6.41
CA VAL A 122 2.13 1.78 -5.35
C VAL A 122 2.99 2.98 -4.95
N ALA A 123 3.46 3.79 -5.90
CA ALA A 123 4.22 5.00 -5.58
C ALA A 123 3.43 5.98 -4.72
N ILE A 124 2.15 6.20 -5.03
CA ILE A 124 1.23 7.04 -4.23
C ILE A 124 1.03 6.44 -2.83
N GLN A 125 0.81 5.13 -2.72
CA GLN A 125 0.65 4.44 -1.44
C GLN A 125 1.89 4.56 -0.55
N CYS A 126 3.08 4.36 -1.11
CA CYS A 126 4.35 4.55 -0.41
C CYS A 126 4.52 6.00 0.06
N PHE A 127 4.16 6.97 -0.78
CA PHE A 127 4.18 8.38 -0.39
C PHE A 127 3.22 8.67 0.76
N ILE A 128 1.99 8.17 0.73
CA ILE A 128 1.00 8.30 1.81
C ILE A 128 1.53 7.69 3.11
N MET A 129 2.15 6.51 3.03
CA MET A 129 2.76 5.84 4.18
C MET A 129 3.85 6.69 4.83
N VAL A 130 4.77 7.24 4.05
CA VAL A 130 5.83 8.12 4.54
C VAL A 130 5.26 9.45 5.06
N ALA A 131 4.33 10.06 4.33
CA ALA A 131 3.68 11.31 4.73
C ALA A 131 2.93 11.19 6.07
N SER A 132 2.49 9.99 6.45
CA SER A 132 1.82 9.73 7.74
C SER A 132 2.72 9.97 8.96
N ILE A 133 4.04 10.05 8.78
CA ILE A 133 5.01 10.42 9.83
C ILE A 133 4.77 11.85 10.28
N TYR A 134 4.48 12.77 9.35
CA TYR A 134 4.32 14.20 9.65
C TYR A 134 3.21 14.49 10.68
N PRO A 135 1.96 14.03 10.52
CA PRO A 135 0.91 14.28 11.51
C PRO A 135 1.21 13.64 12.87
N THR A 136 1.90 12.51 12.91
CA THR A 136 2.31 11.85 14.16
C THR A 136 3.37 12.68 14.89
N GLU A 137 4.39 13.18 14.20
CA GLU A 137 5.39 14.08 14.79
C GLU A 137 4.79 15.42 15.24
N LYS A 138 3.86 15.96 14.48
CA LYS A 138 3.13 17.17 14.85
C LYS A 138 2.30 16.97 16.13
N ALA A 139 1.66 15.82 16.27
CA ALA A 139 0.91 15.46 17.46
C ALA A 139 1.82 15.30 18.69
N LEU A 140 2.98 14.64 18.52
CA LEU A 140 3.98 14.53 19.58
C LEU A 140 4.49 15.91 20.04
N LYS A 141 4.84 16.80 19.12
CA LYS A 141 5.26 18.18 19.44
C LYS A 141 4.18 18.99 20.18
N LYS A 142 2.92 18.73 19.89
CA LYS A 142 1.79 19.42 20.52
C LYS A 142 1.61 19.00 21.97
N HIS A 143 1.79 17.71 22.28
CA HIS A 143 1.46 17.13 23.59
C HIS A 143 2.67 16.95 24.51
N PHE A 144 3.87 16.98 23.97
CA PHE A 144 5.11 16.78 24.73
C PHE A 144 6.14 17.87 24.46
N ASN A 145 6.91 18.19 25.49
CA ASN A 145 8.10 19.05 25.40
C ASN A 145 9.26 18.31 24.72
N ASP A 146 10.34 19.03 24.46
CA ASP A 146 11.53 18.43 23.81
C ASP A 146 12.30 17.46 24.71
N ASP A 147 12.08 17.49 26.03
CA ASP A 147 12.59 16.52 27.01
C ASP A 147 11.72 15.26 27.15
N GLY A 148 10.53 15.25 26.54
CA GLY A 148 9.56 14.15 26.60
C GLY A 148 8.53 14.26 27.75
N THR A 149 8.58 15.34 28.54
CA THR A 149 7.53 15.62 29.55
C THR A 149 6.24 16.09 28.88
N ARG A 150 5.10 15.77 29.48
CA ARG A 150 3.79 16.25 28.99
C ARG A 150 3.65 17.76 29.20
N LYS A 151 3.08 18.44 28.22
CA LYS A 151 2.70 19.85 28.30
C LYS A 151 1.45 20.01 29.14
#